data_41b2d224e9dfecf54e8f22015d989cde
#
_entry.id   41b2d224e9dfecf54e8f22015d989cde
#
_cell.length_a   1.000
_cell.length_b   1.000
_cell.length_c   1.000
_cell.angle_alpha   90.00
_cell.angle_beta   90.00
_cell.angle_gamma   90.00
#
_symmetry.space_group_name_H-M   'P 1'
#
loop_
_entity.id
_entity.type
_entity.pdbx_description
1 polymer ?
#
loop_
_entity_poly.entity_id
_entity_poly.type
_entity_poly.pdbx_seq_one_letter_code
_entity_poly.pdbx_strand_id
1 'polypeptide(L)'
;MPALVTLPPTASIDEIMAVLDRDGALIVRDVIAPDDIARLKGEVMPYVEATRPGQDGFSGVRTTRTGALAARSAVCRDLIMNTMIQSLCERVLKPNCERWQLHLGQVIRIMPGQDAQPIHRDRWAWGPYMQGIEPQLNTIWAVSAFRRENGATQVVPGSITWPDDRRPTEDEITWAEMSAGSVLIYTGTVFHGGGANVSDADRIGLNINYTLGWLRQEENQYLSCPPAIARTFDEPLQKMLGYDLGSYALGYYSPPLPPGEGPEVVSPRHALTGGGADSALGTADLLASIAEKTSMVTA
;
A
#
# COMPACT_ATOMS: atom_id res chain seq x y z
N MET A 1 0.08 28.15 -4.76
CA MET A 1 0.24 26.76 -4.26
C MET A 1 -0.05 25.81 -5.42
N PRO A 2 0.76 24.80 -5.66
CA PRO A 2 0.43 23.76 -6.62
C PRO A 2 -0.85 23.08 -6.15
N ALA A 3 -1.78 22.84 -7.06
CA ALA A 3 -3.01 22.13 -6.74
C ALA A 3 -2.86 20.65 -7.14
N LEU A 4 -3.33 19.72 -6.30
CA LEU A 4 -3.46 18.33 -6.69
C LEU A 4 -4.50 18.18 -7.81
N VAL A 5 -4.14 17.44 -8.84
CA VAL A 5 -5.09 17.08 -9.90
C VAL A 5 -6.14 16.14 -9.33
N THR A 6 -7.40 16.44 -9.61
CA THR A 6 -8.53 15.57 -9.27
C THR A 6 -9.19 15.08 -10.54
N LEU A 7 -9.23 13.76 -10.72
CA LEU A 7 -9.83 13.08 -11.85
C LEU A 7 -11.17 12.42 -11.48
N PRO A 8 -12.09 12.25 -12.43
CA PRO A 8 -13.33 11.50 -12.21
C PRO A 8 -13.05 9.99 -12.07
N PRO A 9 -13.98 9.20 -11.52
CA PRO A 9 -13.83 7.74 -11.40
C PRO A 9 -13.79 7.00 -12.76
N THR A 10 -14.15 7.70 -13.84
CA THR A 10 -14.09 7.21 -15.22
C THR A 10 -12.78 7.50 -15.94
N ALA A 11 -11.81 8.13 -15.25
CA ALA A 11 -10.51 8.42 -15.84
C ALA A 11 -9.79 7.13 -16.28
N SER A 12 -9.18 7.16 -17.41
CA SER A 12 -8.38 6.05 -17.93
C SER A 12 -7.08 5.90 -17.15
N ILE A 13 -6.50 4.70 -17.18
CA ILE A 13 -5.19 4.43 -16.57
C ILE A 13 -4.11 5.36 -17.14
N ASP A 14 -4.15 5.65 -18.43
CA ASP A 14 -3.16 6.54 -19.07
C ASP A 14 -3.28 7.99 -18.59
N GLU A 15 -4.50 8.50 -18.36
CA GLU A 15 -4.71 9.83 -17.76
C GLU A 15 -4.18 9.88 -16.32
N ILE A 16 -4.41 8.84 -15.52
CA ILE A 16 -3.90 8.74 -14.15
C ILE A 16 -2.37 8.67 -14.17
N MET A 17 -1.77 7.82 -15.02
CA MET A 17 -0.32 7.67 -15.14
C MET A 17 0.35 8.97 -15.57
N ALA A 18 -0.21 9.72 -16.52
CA ALA A 18 0.35 11.00 -16.96
C ALA A 18 0.48 12.01 -15.81
N VAL A 19 -0.44 11.97 -14.82
CA VAL A 19 -0.36 12.82 -13.62
C VAL A 19 0.62 12.25 -12.60
N LEU A 20 0.62 10.93 -12.37
CA LEU A 20 1.57 10.28 -11.46
C LEU A 20 3.03 10.48 -11.91
N ASP A 21 3.31 10.36 -13.20
CA ASP A 21 4.65 10.53 -13.77
C ASP A 21 5.15 11.98 -13.65
N ARG A 22 4.24 12.96 -13.68
CA ARG A 22 4.58 14.38 -13.54
C ARG A 22 4.62 14.85 -12.09
N ASP A 23 3.58 14.53 -11.32
CA ASP A 23 3.33 15.13 -10.01
C ASP A 23 3.62 14.17 -8.84
N GLY A 24 3.63 12.86 -9.10
CA GLY A 24 3.78 11.82 -8.09
C GLY A 24 2.53 11.56 -7.24
N ALA A 25 1.47 12.34 -7.41
CA ALA A 25 0.23 12.20 -6.66
C ALA A 25 -0.98 12.81 -7.38
N LEU A 26 -2.15 12.23 -7.17
CA LEU A 26 -3.44 12.76 -7.62
C LEU A 26 -4.60 12.20 -6.79
N ILE A 27 -5.77 12.80 -6.96
CA ILE A 27 -7.02 12.30 -6.39
C ILE A 27 -7.89 11.72 -7.52
N VAL A 28 -8.49 10.55 -7.28
CA VAL A 28 -9.63 10.06 -8.07
C VAL A 28 -10.86 10.13 -7.17
N ARG A 29 -11.84 10.94 -7.58
CA ARG A 29 -13.02 11.18 -6.75
C ARG A 29 -14.05 10.06 -6.85
N ASP A 30 -14.83 9.88 -5.78
CA ASP A 30 -16.09 9.13 -5.74
C ASP A 30 -15.97 7.69 -6.30
N VAL A 31 -14.89 6.98 -5.92
CA VAL A 31 -14.61 5.59 -6.36
C VAL A 31 -15.41 4.58 -5.54
N ILE A 32 -15.64 4.86 -4.25
CA ILE A 32 -16.40 3.99 -3.34
C ILE A 32 -17.80 4.55 -3.16
N ALA A 33 -18.82 3.72 -3.35
CA ALA A 33 -20.20 4.10 -3.11
C ALA A 33 -20.48 4.35 -1.60
N PRO A 34 -21.43 5.23 -1.25
CA PRO A 34 -21.77 5.51 0.14
C PRO A 34 -22.16 4.27 0.96
N ASP A 35 -22.84 3.31 0.36
CA ASP A 35 -23.25 2.06 1.03
C ASP A 35 -22.03 1.19 1.37
N ASP A 36 -21.02 1.14 0.50
CA ASP A 36 -19.78 0.42 0.75
C ASP A 36 -18.93 1.10 1.84
N ILE A 37 -18.95 2.44 1.91
CA ILE A 37 -18.35 3.18 3.05
C ILE A 37 -19.06 2.83 4.36
N ALA A 38 -20.38 2.73 4.36
CA ALA A 38 -21.15 2.35 5.54
C ALA A 38 -20.81 0.91 5.97
N ARG A 39 -20.73 -0.03 5.02
CA ARG A 39 -20.29 -1.41 5.28
C ARG A 39 -18.87 -1.45 5.83
N LEU A 40 -17.93 -0.75 5.17
CA LEU A 40 -16.54 -0.66 5.62
C LEU A 40 -16.45 -0.17 7.07
N LYS A 41 -17.18 0.90 7.41
CA LYS A 41 -17.24 1.40 8.79
C LYS A 41 -17.76 0.33 9.75
N GLY A 42 -18.83 -0.37 9.39
CA GLY A 42 -19.38 -1.47 10.21
C GLY A 42 -18.36 -2.57 10.50
N GLU A 43 -17.51 -2.90 9.51
CA GLU A 43 -16.51 -3.95 9.62
C GLU A 43 -15.27 -3.52 10.44
N VAL A 44 -14.80 -2.26 10.31
CA VAL A 44 -13.50 -1.84 10.86
C VAL A 44 -13.59 -1.00 12.13
N MET A 45 -14.66 -0.22 12.34
CA MET A 45 -14.73 0.72 13.47
C MET A 45 -14.62 0.05 14.85
N PRO A 46 -15.17 -1.15 15.12
CA PRO A 46 -14.95 -1.81 16.41
C PRO A 46 -13.47 -2.04 16.74
N TYR A 47 -12.64 -2.31 15.73
CA TYR A 47 -11.19 -2.45 15.90
C TYR A 47 -10.50 -1.10 16.05
N VAL A 48 -10.94 -0.07 15.30
CA VAL A 48 -10.38 1.28 15.36
C VAL A 48 -10.59 1.88 16.76
N GLU A 49 -11.78 1.71 17.34
CA GLU A 49 -12.11 2.20 18.68
C GLU A 49 -11.31 1.51 19.79
N ALA A 50 -10.96 0.23 19.58
CA ALA A 50 -10.13 -0.53 20.51
C ALA A 50 -8.61 -0.29 20.33
N THR A 51 -8.19 0.38 19.25
CA THR A 51 -6.77 0.63 18.95
C THR A 51 -6.26 1.81 19.76
N ARG A 52 -5.10 1.64 20.40
CA ARG A 52 -4.45 2.72 21.15
C ARG A 52 -3.77 3.72 20.20
N PRO A 53 -3.75 5.02 20.52
CA PRO A 53 -2.99 6.01 19.76
C PRO A 53 -1.49 5.72 19.77
N GLY A 54 -0.80 6.33 18.79
CA GLY A 54 0.66 6.34 18.73
C GLY A 54 1.30 7.05 19.95
N GLN A 55 2.62 6.90 20.09
CA GLN A 55 3.34 7.38 21.28
C GLN A 55 4.32 8.52 21.00
N ASP A 56 4.50 8.89 19.73
CA ASP A 56 5.44 9.93 19.30
C ASP A 56 4.83 10.85 18.22
N GLY A 57 5.60 11.86 17.81
CA GLY A 57 5.14 12.84 16.82
C GLY A 57 4.95 12.28 15.42
N PHE A 58 5.61 11.15 15.08
CA PHE A 58 5.47 10.53 13.77
C PHE A 58 4.26 9.58 13.72
N SER A 59 4.11 8.72 14.74
CA SER A 59 2.95 7.82 14.86
C SER A 59 1.66 8.54 15.24
N GLY A 60 1.77 9.70 15.89
CA GLY A 60 0.70 10.59 16.28
C GLY A 60 0.04 10.22 17.61
N VAL A 61 0.21 11.06 18.64
CA VAL A 61 -0.33 10.84 20.00
C VAL A 61 -1.87 10.90 20.07
N ARG A 62 -2.51 11.42 19.02
CA ARG A 62 -3.96 11.42 18.80
C ARG A 62 -4.32 10.75 17.47
N THR A 63 -3.50 9.80 16.99
CA THR A 63 -3.74 9.03 15.78
C THR A 63 -3.75 7.55 16.12
N THR A 64 -4.78 6.82 15.69
CA THR A 64 -4.80 5.36 15.76
C THR A 64 -4.50 4.77 14.39
N ARG A 65 -3.78 3.64 14.37
CA ARG A 65 -3.44 2.88 13.16
C ARG A 65 -3.84 1.43 13.37
N THR A 66 -4.89 1.00 12.67
CA THR A 66 -5.52 -0.31 12.86
C THR A 66 -5.28 -1.18 11.65
N GLY A 67 -4.49 -2.23 11.79
CA GLY A 67 -4.08 -3.15 10.74
C GLY A 67 -4.92 -4.42 10.62
N ALA A 68 -4.34 -5.46 10.02
CA ALA A 68 -4.94 -6.77 9.75
C ALA A 68 -6.22 -6.70 8.89
N LEU A 69 -6.28 -5.75 7.96
CA LEU A 69 -7.52 -5.41 7.26
C LEU A 69 -7.97 -6.51 6.30
N ALA A 70 -7.05 -7.24 5.68
CA ALA A 70 -7.39 -8.37 4.83
C ALA A 70 -8.16 -9.46 5.60
N ALA A 71 -7.77 -9.69 6.87
CA ALA A 71 -8.46 -10.66 7.73
C ALA A 71 -9.80 -10.14 8.26
N ARG A 72 -9.94 -8.81 8.47
CA ARG A 72 -11.02 -8.20 9.23
C ARG A 72 -12.19 -7.68 8.39
N SER A 73 -11.95 -7.35 7.11
CA SER A 73 -12.95 -6.63 6.31
C SER A 73 -13.04 -7.18 4.89
N ALA A 74 -14.27 -7.52 4.48
CA ALA A 74 -14.56 -7.91 3.09
C ALA A 74 -14.38 -6.72 2.15
N VAL A 75 -14.88 -5.54 2.53
CA VAL A 75 -14.71 -4.32 1.73
C VAL A 75 -13.23 -3.96 1.56
N CYS A 76 -12.40 -4.13 2.60
CA CYS A 76 -10.95 -3.90 2.45
C CYS A 76 -10.31 -4.88 1.45
N ARG A 77 -10.74 -6.15 1.41
CA ARG A 77 -10.26 -7.12 0.41
C ARG A 77 -10.62 -6.69 -1.02
N ASP A 78 -11.84 -6.21 -1.22
CA ASP A 78 -12.28 -5.69 -2.52
C ASP A 78 -11.44 -4.46 -2.94
N LEU A 79 -11.12 -3.57 -2.00
CA LEU A 79 -10.28 -2.40 -2.26
C LEU A 79 -8.81 -2.76 -2.49
N ILE A 80 -8.26 -3.75 -1.77
CA ILE A 80 -6.92 -4.30 -2.03
C ILE A 80 -6.82 -4.83 -3.47
N MET A 81 -7.87 -5.45 -3.98
CA MET A 81 -7.94 -6.01 -5.33
C MET A 81 -8.62 -5.09 -6.34
N ASN A 82 -8.80 -3.79 -6.02
CA ASN A 82 -9.44 -2.84 -6.92
C ASN A 82 -8.73 -2.79 -8.28
N THR A 83 -9.47 -3.00 -9.36
CA THR A 83 -8.91 -3.19 -10.71
C THR A 83 -8.15 -1.99 -11.23
N MET A 84 -8.58 -0.75 -10.94
CA MET A 84 -7.87 0.46 -11.29
C MET A 84 -6.50 0.51 -10.59
N ILE A 85 -6.46 0.23 -9.29
CA ILE A 85 -5.22 0.25 -8.51
C ILE A 85 -4.29 -0.89 -8.97
N GLN A 86 -4.81 -2.09 -9.24
CA GLN A 86 -3.99 -3.19 -9.74
C GLN A 86 -3.38 -2.87 -11.12
N SER A 87 -4.12 -2.19 -12.00
CA SER A 87 -3.59 -1.72 -13.29
C SER A 87 -2.50 -0.65 -13.12
N LEU A 88 -2.60 0.21 -12.11
CA LEU A 88 -1.54 1.17 -11.77
C LEU A 88 -0.31 0.48 -11.18
N CYS A 89 -0.49 -0.53 -10.32
CA CYS A 89 0.63 -1.36 -9.84
C CYS A 89 1.38 -2.05 -10.98
N GLU A 90 0.66 -2.55 -12.00
CA GLU A 90 1.27 -3.12 -13.21
C GLU A 90 2.17 -2.09 -13.93
N ARG A 91 1.73 -0.83 -14.00
CA ARG A 91 2.50 0.22 -14.71
C ARG A 91 3.67 0.76 -13.87
N VAL A 92 3.49 0.91 -12.57
CA VAL A 92 4.47 1.56 -11.67
C VAL A 92 5.48 0.55 -11.10
N LEU A 93 5.03 -0.61 -10.65
CA LEU A 93 5.87 -1.55 -9.90
C LEU A 93 6.43 -2.68 -10.76
N LYS A 94 5.65 -3.19 -11.72
CA LYS A 94 6.04 -4.34 -12.55
C LYS A 94 7.36 -4.16 -13.32
N PRO A 95 7.76 -2.98 -13.77
CA PRO A 95 9.06 -2.80 -14.41
C PRO A 95 10.25 -3.20 -13.52
N ASN A 96 10.07 -3.22 -12.19
CA ASN A 96 11.12 -3.48 -11.22
C ASN A 96 10.91 -4.77 -10.40
N CYS A 97 9.91 -5.60 -10.73
CA CYS A 97 9.65 -6.85 -10.02
C CYS A 97 8.90 -7.86 -10.89
N GLU A 98 9.02 -9.14 -10.56
CA GLU A 98 8.18 -10.17 -11.18
C GLU A 98 6.73 -10.11 -10.67
N ARG A 99 6.53 -9.68 -9.44
CA ARG A 99 5.25 -9.53 -8.75
C ARG A 99 5.33 -8.38 -7.77
N TRP A 100 4.21 -7.69 -7.56
CA TRP A 100 4.03 -6.80 -6.42
C TRP A 100 3.15 -7.46 -5.38
N GLN A 101 3.13 -6.90 -4.20
CA GLN A 101 2.39 -7.42 -3.05
C GLN A 101 1.83 -6.28 -2.20
N LEU A 102 0.84 -6.61 -1.37
CA LEU A 102 0.36 -5.71 -0.34
C LEU A 102 1.49 -5.41 0.65
N HIS A 103 1.83 -4.14 0.80
CA HIS A 103 2.86 -3.66 1.71
C HIS A 103 2.33 -3.50 3.14
N LEU A 104 1.24 -2.76 3.25
CA LEU A 104 0.46 -2.59 4.48
C LEU A 104 -1.00 -2.27 4.16
N GLY A 105 -1.87 -2.54 5.13
CA GLY A 105 -3.26 -2.11 5.12
C GLY A 105 -3.65 -1.63 6.51
N GLN A 106 -3.99 -0.34 6.67
CA GLN A 106 -4.39 0.19 7.96
C GLN A 106 -5.46 1.29 7.86
N VAL A 107 -6.39 1.29 8.82
CA VAL A 107 -7.24 2.45 9.05
C VAL A 107 -6.49 3.45 9.89
N ILE A 108 -6.36 4.68 9.40
CA ILE A 108 -5.75 5.81 10.11
C ILE A 108 -6.86 6.76 10.53
N ARG A 109 -7.05 6.88 11.85
CA ARG A 109 -7.97 7.86 12.46
C ARG A 109 -7.16 8.96 13.09
N ILE A 110 -7.32 10.19 12.60
CA ILE A 110 -6.70 11.39 13.17
C ILE A 110 -7.76 12.13 13.99
N MET A 111 -7.58 12.13 15.30
CA MET A 111 -8.51 12.77 16.24
C MET A 111 -8.25 14.26 16.37
N PRO A 112 -9.24 15.05 16.85
CA PRO A 112 -9.09 16.48 17.14
C PRO A 112 -7.86 16.78 18.02
N GLY A 113 -7.11 17.81 17.66
CA GLY A 113 -5.90 18.23 18.37
C GLY A 113 -4.63 17.44 18.01
N GLN A 114 -4.64 16.61 16.95
CA GLN A 114 -3.42 16.01 16.43
C GLN A 114 -2.62 17.01 15.60
N ASP A 115 -1.34 17.15 15.93
CA ASP A 115 -0.40 17.95 15.13
C ASP A 115 -0.10 17.30 13.77
N ALA A 116 0.38 18.10 12.82
CA ALA A 116 0.79 17.60 11.52
C ALA A 116 1.98 16.63 11.64
N GLN A 117 1.95 15.57 10.84
CA GLN A 117 3.08 14.68 10.70
C GLN A 117 4.23 15.39 9.94
N PRO A 118 5.49 15.18 10.30
CA PRO A 118 6.61 15.66 9.51
C PRO A 118 6.52 15.19 8.06
N ILE A 119 6.79 16.09 7.11
CA ILE A 119 6.82 15.76 5.69
C ILE A 119 7.99 14.79 5.42
N HIS A 120 7.69 13.68 4.77
CA HIS A 120 8.61 12.57 4.51
C HIS A 120 8.33 11.89 3.16
N ARG A 121 9.15 10.91 2.83
CA ARG A 121 8.95 9.98 1.71
C ARG A 121 8.85 8.58 2.27
N ASP A 122 7.86 7.81 1.86
CA ASP A 122 7.71 6.41 2.32
C ASP A 122 8.88 5.54 1.88
N ARG A 123 9.48 5.80 0.70
CA ARG A 123 10.65 5.06 0.23
C ARG A 123 11.86 5.12 1.19
N TRP A 124 11.90 6.07 2.13
CA TRP A 124 12.95 6.13 3.14
C TRP A 124 12.94 4.95 4.12
N ALA A 125 11.84 4.17 4.18
CA ALA A 125 11.78 2.94 4.96
C ALA A 125 12.88 1.93 4.58
N TRP A 126 13.35 1.99 3.31
CA TRP A 126 14.44 1.13 2.82
C TRP A 126 15.81 1.82 2.80
N GLY A 127 15.92 3.03 3.37
CA GLY A 127 17.15 3.80 3.43
C GLY A 127 17.63 4.32 2.05
N PRO A 128 18.92 4.66 1.92
CA PRO A 128 19.46 5.28 0.70
C PRO A 128 19.71 4.28 -0.44
N TYR A 129 19.33 3.02 -0.28
CA TYR A 129 19.70 1.93 -1.20
C TYR A 129 18.80 1.83 -2.43
N MET A 130 17.63 2.50 -2.43
CA MET A 130 16.62 2.43 -3.48
C MET A 130 16.68 3.67 -4.38
N GLN A 131 17.77 3.82 -5.14
CA GLN A 131 17.91 4.92 -6.10
C GLN A 131 17.41 4.51 -7.48
N GLY A 132 16.62 5.40 -8.13
CA GLY A 132 16.15 5.19 -9.51
C GLY A 132 15.03 4.13 -9.65
N ILE A 133 14.53 3.58 -8.55
CA ILE A 133 13.43 2.62 -8.53
C ILE A 133 12.30 3.20 -7.68
N GLU A 134 11.06 3.17 -8.20
CA GLU A 134 9.88 3.44 -7.38
C GLU A 134 9.48 2.16 -6.65
N PRO A 135 9.69 2.07 -5.32
CA PRO A 135 9.44 0.84 -4.58
C PRO A 135 7.98 0.65 -4.19
N GLN A 136 7.16 1.70 -4.28
CA GLN A 136 5.87 1.70 -3.60
C GLN A 136 4.82 2.55 -4.32
N LEU A 137 3.63 2.00 -4.46
CA LEU A 137 2.43 2.73 -4.86
C LEU A 137 1.47 2.77 -3.66
N ASN A 138 1.06 3.96 -3.28
CA ASN A 138 0.26 4.22 -2.10
C ASN A 138 -1.14 4.69 -2.46
N THR A 139 -2.10 4.28 -1.63
CA THR A 139 -3.47 4.78 -1.70
C THR A 139 -3.98 5.16 -0.32
N ILE A 140 -4.63 6.32 -0.21
CA ILE A 140 -5.43 6.68 0.98
C ILE A 140 -6.87 6.94 0.54
N TRP A 141 -7.77 6.07 0.96
CA TRP A 141 -9.20 6.13 0.68
C TRP A 141 -9.90 6.93 1.77
N ALA A 142 -10.66 7.94 1.38
CA ALA A 142 -11.38 8.78 2.32
C ALA A 142 -12.63 8.06 2.85
N VAL A 143 -12.58 7.59 4.08
CA VAL A 143 -13.73 7.00 4.80
C VAL A 143 -14.60 8.10 5.42
N SER A 144 -14.00 9.21 5.83
CA SER A 144 -14.66 10.50 6.07
C SER A 144 -14.19 11.51 5.02
N ALA A 145 -14.87 12.62 4.84
CA ALA A 145 -14.35 13.70 4.00
C ALA A 145 -13.03 14.22 4.56
N PHE A 146 -12.05 14.46 3.68
CA PHE A 146 -10.77 15.07 4.03
C PHE A 146 -10.82 16.56 3.73
N ARG A 147 -10.50 17.37 4.72
CA ARG A 147 -10.39 18.83 4.63
C ARG A 147 -9.09 19.26 5.29
N ARG A 148 -8.61 20.43 4.91
CA ARG A 148 -7.38 20.97 5.50
C ARG A 148 -7.48 21.03 7.02
N GLU A 149 -8.61 21.48 7.56
CA GLU A 149 -8.81 21.64 9.01
C GLU A 149 -8.93 20.32 9.78
N ASN A 150 -9.26 19.18 9.12
CA ASN A 150 -9.38 17.89 9.82
C ASN A 150 -8.21 16.94 9.57
N GLY A 151 -7.11 17.43 8.99
CA GLY A 151 -5.90 16.62 8.81
C GLY A 151 -5.82 15.94 7.45
N ALA A 152 -6.36 16.54 6.38
CA ALA A 152 -6.10 16.07 5.01
C ALA A 152 -4.61 15.88 4.77
N THR A 153 -4.25 14.84 4.01
CA THR A 153 -2.86 14.53 3.71
C THR A 153 -2.20 15.72 3.00
N GLN A 154 -1.07 16.15 3.51
CA GLN A 154 -0.19 17.13 2.88
C GLN A 154 0.62 16.42 1.79
N VAL A 155 0.75 17.04 0.64
CA VAL A 155 1.47 16.50 -0.51
C VAL A 155 2.27 17.62 -1.18
N VAL A 156 3.41 17.29 -1.74
CA VAL A 156 4.25 18.21 -2.53
C VAL A 156 4.31 17.72 -3.97
N PRO A 157 3.36 18.11 -4.84
CA PRO A 157 3.32 17.66 -6.23
C PRO A 157 4.61 18.01 -6.98
N GLY A 158 5.12 17.08 -7.81
CA GLY A 158 6.36 17.24 -8.57
C GLY A 158 7.64 16.98 -7.77
N SER A 159 7.53 16.70 -6.46
CA SER A 159 8.72 16.45 -5.62
C SER A 159 9.41 15.10 -5.88
N ILE A 160 8.84 14.26 -6.74
CA ILE A 160 9.42 12.96 -7.12
C ILE A 160 10.81 13.09 -7.77
N THR A 161 11.10 14.23 -8.41
CA THR A 161 12.39 14.53 -9.05
C THR A 161 13.37 15.24 -8.13
N TRP A 162 12.96 15.59 -6.91
CA TRP A 162 13.81 16.34 -5.99
C TRP A 162 14.86 15.46 -5.32
N PRO A 163 16.04 15.99 -5.03
CA PRO A 163 17.02 15.29 -4.22
C PRO A 163 16.50 15.09 -2.79
N ASP A 164 17.01 14.07 -2.10
CA ASP A 164 16.53 13.67 -0.77
C ASP A 164 16.85 14.67 0.35
N ASP A 165 17.81 15.53 0.17
CA ASP A 165 18.20 16.59 1.10
C ASP A 165 17.36 17.87 0.96
N ARG A 166 16.62 18.05 -0.14
CA ARG A 166 15.70 19.17 -0.29
C ARG A 166 14.51 19.03 0.65
N ARG A 167 14.12 20.14 1.27
CA ARG A 167 12.89 20.21 2.08
C ARG A 167 11.91 21.18 1.41
N PRO A 168 10.60 20.85 1.41
CA PRO A 168 9.60 21.76 0.86
C PRO A 168 9.43 22.99 1.74
N THR A 169 9.11 24.10 1.11
CA THR A 169 8.61 25.30 1.76
C THR A 169 7.07 25.20 1.93
N GLU A 170 6.47 26.03 2.80
CA GLU A 170 5.01 25.95 3.07
C GLU A 170 4.16 26.22 1.82
N ASP A 171 4.60 27.05 0.89
CA ASP A 171 3.92 27.38 -0.36
C ASP A 171 4.00 26.27 -1.42
N GLU A 172 4.90 25.29 -1.25
CA GLU A 172 5.01 24.11 -2.09
C GLU A 172 4.10 22.95 -1.61
N ILE A 173 3.59 23.04 -0.39
CA ILE A 173 2.70 22.02 0.19
C ILE A 173 1.24 22.30 -0.20
N THR A 174 0.54 21.27 -0.63
CA THR A 174 -0.91 21.29 -0.83
C THR A 174 -1.60 20.21 0.00
N TRP A 175 -2.91 20.29 0.13
CA TRP A 175 -3.71 19.34 0.89
C TRP A 175 -4.58 18.50 -0.04
N ALA A 176 -4.61 17.19 0.19
CA ALA A 176 -5.50 16.26 -0.51
C ALA A 176 -6.92 16.35 0.07
N GLU A 177 -7.60 17.49 -0.20
CA GLU A 177 -8.99 17.66 0.18
C GLU A 177 -9.89 16.88 -0.78
N MET A 178 -10.73 15.99 -0.23
CA MET A 178 -11.57 15.12 -1.04
C MET A 178 -12.82 14.65 -0.29
N SER A 179 -13.87 14.33 -1.03
CA SER A 179 -15.10 13.72 -0.52
C SER A 179 -14.86 12.32 0.01
N ALA A 180 -15.69 11.87 0.94
CA ALA A 180 -15.73 10.45 1.31
C ALA A 180 -15.98 9.60 0.06
N GLY A 181 -15.29 8.47 -0.07
CA GLY A 181 -15.32 7.61 -1.25
C GLY A 181 -14.26 7.90 -2.30
N SER A 182 -13.55 9.03 -2.19
CA SER A 182 -12.43 9.36 -3.07
C SER A 182 -11.14 8.68 -2.60
N VAL A 183 -10.15 8.60 -3.49
CA VAL A 183 -8.83 8.05 -3.20
C VAL A 183 -7.73 9.02 -3.62
N LEU A 184 -6.79 9.29 -2.72
CA LEU A 184 -5.49 9.86 -3.03
C LEU A 184 -4.57 8.70 -3.44
N ILE A 185 -3.99 8.78 -4.63
CA ILE A 185 -3.01 7.83 -5.17
C ILE A 185 -1.68 8.58 -5.25
N TYR A 186 -0.61 7.98 -4.71
CA TYR A 186 0.69 8.63 -4.70
C TYR A 186 1.85 7.62 -4.67
N THR A 187 3.01 8.03 -5.15
CA THR A 187 4.22 7.20 -5.15
C THR A 187 4.94 7.26 -3.82
N GLY A 188 5.74 6.26 -3.49
CA GLY A 188 6.60 6.27 -2.29
C GLY A 188 7.67 7.37 -2.32
N THR A 189 7.93 7.93 -3.49
CA THR A 189 8.95 8.98 -3.71
C THR A 189 8.43 10.40 -3.50
N VAL A 190 7.11 10.67 -3.60
CA VAL A 190 6.56 12.01 -3.38
C VAL A 190 6.64 12.41 -1.91
N PHE A 191 7.01 13.67 -1.64
CA PHE A 191 6.95 14.21 -0.28
C PHE A 191 5.49 14.38 0.18
N HIS A 192 5.18 13.82 1.34
CA HIS A 192 3.83 13.88 1.93
C HIS A 192 3.88 13.77 3.46
N GLY A 193 2.71 13.92 4.11
CA GLY A 193 2.53 13.73 5.54
C GLY A 193 1.08 13.96 5.96
N GLY A 194 0.66 13.44 7.09
CA GLY A 194 -0.65 13.74 7.67
C GLY A 194 -0.76 15.22 8.05
N GLY A 195 -1.89 15.87 7.72
CA GLY A 195 -2.15 17.23 8.17
C GLY A 195 -2.55 17.28 9.66
N ALA A 196 -2.47 18.48 10.26
CA ALA A 196 -2.99 18.70 11.60
C ALA A 196 -4.53 18.65 11.60
N ASN A 197 -5.11 18.05 12.63
CA ASN A 197 -6.55 18.09 12.85
C ASN A 197 -6.88 19.17 13.90
N VAL A 198 -7.26 20.34 13.43
CA VAL A 198 -7.69 21.49 14.26
C VAL A 198 -9.21 21.59 14.34
N SER A 199 -9.94 20.65 13.72
CA SER A 199 -11.40 20.55 13.78
C SER A 199 -11.88 19.81 15.04
N ASP A 200 -13.18 19.70 15.18
CA ASP A 200 -13.87 18.97 16.25
C ASP A 200 -14.27 17.53 15.87
N ALA A 201 -13.92 17.09 14.66
CA ALA A 201 -14.30 15.80 14.11
C ALA A 201 -13.08 14.92 13.74
N ASP A 202 -13.24 13.61 13.85
CA ASP A 202 -12.23 12.67 13.40
C ASP A 202 -12.08 12.64 11.88
N ARG A 203 -10.85 12.54 11.40
CA ARG A 203 -10.55 12.19 10.01
C ARG A 203 -10.20 10.72 9.92
N ILE A 204 -10.95 9.96 9.12
CA ILE A 204 -10.75 8.53 8.95
C ILE A 204 -10.36 8.24 7.51
N GLY A 205 -9.20 7.66 7.31
CA GLY A 205 -8.68 7.21 6.03
C GLY A 205 -8.27 5.75 6.09
N LEU A 206 -8.46 5.05 4.98
CA LEU A 206 -7.99 3.69 4.79
C LEU A 206 -6.73 3.74 3.91
N ASN A 207 -5.59 3.40 4.48
CA ASN A 207 -4.31 3.35 3.78
C ASN A 207 -4.05 1.92 3.31
N ILE A 208 -3.91 1.72 1.99
CA ILE A 208 -3.58 0.44 1.36
C ILE A 208 -2.42 0.71 0.42
N ASN A 209 -1.26 0.11 0.68
CA ASN A 209 -0.04 0.35 -0.06
C ASN A 209 0.51 -0.94 -0.66
N TYR A 210 1.15 -0.82 -1.81
CA TYR A 210 1.72 -1.93 -2.56
C TYR A 210 3.22 -1.72 -2.75
N THR A 211 3.98 -2.80 -2.75
CA THR A 211 5.43 -2.76 -2.93
C THR A 211 5.92 -3.89 -3.84
N LEU A 212 7.16 -3.79 -4.26
CA LEU A 212 7.85 -4.83 -5.04
C LEU A 212 7.85 -6.14 -4.26
N GLY A 213 7.53 -7.25 -4.91
CA GLY A 213 7.37 -8.55 -4.27
C GLY A 213 8.64 -9.14 -3.64
N TRP A 214 9.80 -8.58 -3.96
CA TRP A 214 11.08 -8.96 -3.37
C TRP A 214 11.49 -8.09 -2.17
N LEU A 215 10.71 -7.06 -1.83
CA LEU A 215 10.89 -6.25 -0.61
C LEU A 215 10.11 -6.86 0.56
N ARG A 216 10.63 -6.65 1.76
CA ARG A 216 9.89 -7.02 2.97
C ARG A 216 8.72 -6.06 3.17
N GLN A 217 7.54 -6.63 3.40
CA GLN A 217 6.33 -5.88 3.76
C GLN A 217 6.51 -5.17 5.12
N GLU A 218 5.97 -3.96 5.25
CA GLU A 218 5.94 -3.24 6.53
C GLU A 218 4.97 -3.94 7.50
N GLU A 219 3.77 -4.28 7.04
CA GLU A 219 2.86 -5.15 7.80
C GLU A 219 3.12 -6.62 7.42
N ASN A 220 3.50 -7.44 8.41
CA ASN A 220 3.71 -8.87 8.19
C ASN A 220 2.38 -9.57 7.93
N GLN A 221 2.02 -9.75 6.65
CA GLN A 221 0.72 -10.32 6.26
C GLN A 221 0.55 -11.78 6.68
N TYR A 222 1.62 -12.55 6.83
CA TYR A 222 1.52 -13.93 7.33
C TYR A 222 1.05 -14.01 8.79
N LEU A 223 1.34 -12.97 9.58
CA LEU A 223 0.88 -12.84 10.97
C LEU A 223 -0.46 -12.10 11.06
N SER A 224 -0.66 -11.05 10.27
CA SER A 224 -1.89 -10.25 10.25
C SER A 224 -3.07 -10.98 9.59
N CYS A 225 -2.77 -11.86 8.64
CA CYS A 225 -3.75 -12.72 7.96
C CYS A 225 -3.19 -14.14 7.83
N PRO A 226 -3.18 -14.93 8.93
CA PRO A 226 -2.50 -16.24 8.97
C PRO A 226 -3.15 -17.26 8.03
N PRO A 227 -2.46 -18.38 7.69
CA PRO A 227 -2.92 -19.39 6.74
C PRO A 227 -4.34 -19.88 6.98
N ALA A 228 -4.77 -20.01 8.25
CA ALA A 228 -6.13 -20.44 8.59
C ALA A 228 -7.23 -19.52 8.03
N ILE A 229 -6.92 -18.23 7.90
CA ILE A 229 -7.82 -17.21 7.31
C ILE A 229 -7.55 -17.10 5.80
N ALA A 230 -6.30 -16.92 5.40
CA ALA A 230 -5.93 -16.66 4.01
C ALA A 230 -6.37 -17.77 3.04
N ARG A 231 -6.43 -19.04 3.49
CA ARG A 231 -6.90 -20.18 2.68
C ARG A 231 -8.37 -20.07 2.25
N THR A 232 -9.17 -19.21 2.89
CA THR A 232 -10.57 -18.98 2.55
C THR A 232 -10.74 -17.96 1.42
N PHE A 233 -9.68 -17.31 1.01
CA PHE A 233 -9.68 -16.29 -0.04
C PHE A 233 -9.38 -16.91 -1.40
N ASP A 234 -9.64 -16.16 -2.47
CA ASP A 234 -9.24 -16.54 -3.82
C ASP A 234 -7.72 -16.44 -4.01
N GLU A 235 -7.21 -17.13 -5.01
CA GLU A 235 -5.78 -17.19 -5.29
C GLU A 235 -5.14 -15.83 -5.58
N PRO A 236 -5.76 -14.89 -6.34
CA PRO A 236 -5.19 -13.55 -6.55
C PRO A 236 -4.95 -12.80 -5.25
N LEU A 237 -5.89 -12.82 -4.31
CA LEU A 237 -5.73 -12.16 -3.02
C LEU A 237 -4.68 -12.87 -2.14
N GLN A 238 -4.64 -14.21 -2.16
CA GLN A 238 -3.58 -14.98 -1.48
C GLN A 238 -2.19 -14.56 -1.95
N LYS A 239 -1.99 -14.44 -3.26
CA LYS A 239 -0.72 -13.97 -3.85
C LYS A 239 -0.42 -12.51 -3.45
N MET A 240 -1.43 -11.66 -3.46
CA MET A 240 -1.30 -10.26 -3.04
C MET A 240 -0.84 -10.12 -1.59
N LEU A 241 -1.27 -11.01 -0.70
CA LEU A 241 -0.83 -11.07 0.69
C LEU A 241 0.61 -11.61 0.85
N GLY A 242 1.22 -12.10 -0.21
CA GLY A 242 2.58 -12.67 -0.20
C GLY A 242 2.62 -14.20 -0.05
N TYR A 243 1.46 -14.89 -0.10
CA TYR A 243 1.42 -16.36 -0.14
C TYR A 243 1.81 -16.87 -1.54
N ASP A 244 2.94 -16.41 -2.02
CA ASP A 244 3.60 -16.83 -3.25
C ASP A 244 5.10 -16.49 -3.16
N LEU A 245 5.91 -16.98 -4.10
CA LEU A 245 7.30 -16.54 -4.19
C LEU A 245 7.37 -15.11 -4.72
N GLY A 246 8.17 -14.25 -4.09
CA GLY A 246 8.36 -12.86 -4.54
C GLY A 246 9.12 -12.74 -5.86
N SER A 247 9.99 -13.71 -6.13
CA SER A 247 10.71 -14.01 -7.36
C SER A 247 11.21 -15.44 -7.24
N TYR A 248 12.16 -15.87 -8.07
CA TYR A 248 12.72 -17.24 -8.19
C TYR A 248 12.54 -18.15 -6.94
N ALA A 249 13.09 -17.76 -5.78
CA ALA A 249 12.99 -18.53 -4.54
C ALA A 249 12.70 -17.65 -3.31
N LEU A 250 12.42 -16.36 -3.54
CA LEU A 250 12.25 -15.42 -2.43
C LEU A 250 10.97 -15.71 -1.66
N GLY A 251 11.12 -16.05 -0.38
CA GLY A 251 10.00 -16.34 0.51
C GLY A 251 9.66 -17.83 0.66
N TYR A 252 10.46 -18.75 0.08
CA TYR A 252 10.26 -20.18 0.35
C TYR A 252 10.36 -20.47 1.86
N TYR A 253 9.77 -21.57 2.28
CA TYR A 253 9.96 -22.08 3.64
C TYR A 253 10.08 -23.60 3.63
N SER A 254 10.66 -24.15 4.72
CA SER A 254 10.72 -25.58 4.99
C SER A 254 9.70 -25.89 6.08
N PRO A 255 8.67 -26.70 5.80
CA PRO A 255 7.74 -27.13 6.84
C PRO A 255 8.49 -27.86 7.95
N PRO A 256 8.27 -27.55 9.25
CA PRO A 256 8.98 -28.21 10.34
C PRO A 256 8.37 -29.58 10.65
N LEU A 257 8.49 -30.50 9.69
CA LEU A 257 7.99 -31.87 9.78
C LEU A 257 9.10 -32.83 10.23
N PRO A 258 8.74 -34.00 10.78
CA PRO A 258 9.71 -35.06 11.06
C PRO A 258 10.47 -35.49 9.80
N PRO A 259 11.68 -36.03 9.96
CA PRO A 259 12.50 -36.47 8.82
C PRO A 259 11.76 -37.44 7.88
N GLY A 260 11.70 -37.09 6.60
CA GLY A 260 11.04 -37.87 5.56
C GLY A 260 9.52 -37.73 5.47
N GLU A 261 8.90 -36.85 6.26
CA GLU A 261 7.45 -36.70 6.28
C GLU A 261 6.93 -35.54 5.38
N GLY A 262 7.76 -34.92 4.59
CA GLY A 262 7.29 -33.85 3.71
C GLY A 262 8.38 -33.20 2.86
N PRO A 263 8.00 -32.21 2.04
CA PRO A 263 8.95 -31.47 1.24
C PRO A 263 9.78 -30.53 2.13
N GLU A 264 11.07 -30.39 1.80
CA GLU A 264 12.00 -29.49 2.52
C GLU A 264 11.91 -28.05 2.05
N VAL A 265 11.51 -27.80 0.79
CA VAL A 265 11.51 -26.48 0.20
C VAL A 265 10.22 -26.28 -0.59
N VAL A 266 9.38 -25.36 -0.13
CA VAL A 266 8.09 -25.07 -0.75
C VAL A 266 7.79 -23.58 -0.82
N SER A 267 6.95 -23.20 -1.76
CA SER A 267 6.43 -21.83 -1.80
C SER A 267 5.50 -21.54 -0.60
N PRO A 268 5.30 -20.28 -0.21
CA PRO A 268 4.37 -19.93 0.86
C PRO A 268 2.94 -20.42 0.63
N ARG A 269 2.55 -20.65 -0.62
CA ARG A 269 1.24 -21.20 -0.98
C ARG A 269 0.99 -22.58 -0.38
N HIS A 270 2.02 -23.39 -0.20
CA HIS A 270 1.91 -24.71 0.44
C HIS A 270 1.25 -24.62 1.83
N ALA A 271 1.47 -23.54 2.58
CA ALA A 271 0.82 -23.32 3.87
C ALA A 271 -0.71 -23.16 3.76
N LEU A 272 -1.24 -22.82 2.58
CA LEU A 272 -2.68 -22.68 2.34
C LEU A 272 -3.31 -23.96 1.84
N THR A 273 -2.61 -24.74 1.00
CA THR A 273 -3.13 -25.93 0.32
C THR A 273 -2.93 -27.23 1.10
N GLY A 274 -1.99 -27.25 2.03
CA GLY A 274 -1.73 -28.41 2.90
C GLY A 274 -1.05 -29.61 2.21
N GLY A 275 -0.56 -29.44 0.99
CA GLY A 275 0.17 -30.47 0.24
C GLY A 275 -0.09 -30.39 -1.25
N GLY A 276 0.79 -30.96 -2.01
CA GLY A 276 0.81 -30.99 -3.47
C GLY A 276 2.19 -30.75 -4.00
N ALA A 277 2.43 -31.07 -5.26
CA ALA A 277 3.73 -31.00 -5.92
C ALA A 277 4.22 -29.56 -6.17
N ASP A 278 3.88 -28.61 -5.32
CA ASP A 278 4.31 -27.21 -5.46
C ASP A 278 5.71 -27.00 -4.87
N SER A 279 6.62 -27.89 -5.28
CA SER A 279 8.05 -27.82 -4.98
C SER A 279 8.81 -26.87 -5.92
N ALA A 280 8.08 -26.03 -6.64
CA ALA A 280 8.70 -25.14 -7.60
C ALA A 280 9.30 -23.92 -6.91
N LEU A 281 10.48 -24.05 -6.38
CA LEU A 281 11.48 -22.99 -6.57
C LEU A 281 11.55 -22.72 -8.07
N GLY A 282 11.81 -21.47 -8.47
CA GLY A 282 11.79 -21.04 -9.85
C GLY A 282 12.48 -22.02 -10.80
N THR A 283 11.83 -22.21 -11.93
CA THR A 283 12.32 -23.11 -12.98
C THR A 283 13.55 -22.51 -13.69
N ALA A 284 14.28 -23.34 -14.41
CA ALA A 284 15.38 -22.86 -15.26
C ALA A 284 14.90 -21.81 -16.26
N ASP A 285 13.66 -21.92 -16.75
CA ASP A 285 13.06 -20.96 -17.68
C ASP A 285 12.85 -19.59 -17.02
N LEU A 286 12.45 -19.54 -15.74
CA LEU A 286 12.32 -18.29 -15.00
C LEU A 286 13.70 -17.62 -14.79
N LEU A 287 14.74 -18.41 -14.47
CA LEU A 287 16.10 -17.88 -14.39
C LEU A 287 16.60 -17.33 -15.72
N ALA A 288 16.32 -18.02 -16.84
CA ALA A 288 16.65 -17.54 -18.17
C ALA A 288 15.93 -16.23 -18.49
N SER A 289 14.64 -16.14 -18.21
CA SER A 289 13.85 -14.90 -18.38
C SER A 289 14.38 -13.74 -17.55
N ILE A 290 14.78 -13.99 -16.30
CA ILE A 290 15.38 -12.96 -15.43
C ILE A 290 16.74 -12.51 -16.01
N ALA A 291 17.55 -13.43 -16.50
CA ALA A 291 18.86 -13.13 -17.09
C ALA A 291 18.73 -12.30 -18.38
N GLU A 292 17.74 -12.60 -19.24
CA GLU A 292 17.44 -11.82 -20.43
C GLU A 292 17.04 -10.38 -20.09
N LYS A 293 16.13 -10.20 -19.13
CA LYS A 293 15.72 -8.87 -18.65
C LYS A 293 16.90 -8.07 -18.09
N THR A 294 17.80 -8.72 -17.36
CA THR A 294 18.98 -8.09 -16.77
C THR A 294 19.95 -7.63 -17.86
N SER A 295 20.11 -8.39 -18.94
CA SER A 295 20.98 -8.01 -20.06
C SER A 295 20.45 -6.83 -20.87
N MET A 296 19.12 -6.65 -20.93
CA MET A 296 18.48 -5.50 -21.62
C MET A 296 18.63 -4.18 -20.83
N VAL A 297 18.78 -4.24 -19.51
CA VAL A 297 18.98 -3.06 -18.66
C VAL A 297 20.41 -2.53 -18.71
N THR A 298 21.37 -3.36 -19.09
CA THR A 298 22.80 -3.01 -19.18
C THR A 298 23.27 -2.61 -20.56
N ALA A 299 22.41 -2.62 -21.56
CA ALA A 299 22.66 -2.22 -22.95
C ALA A 299 22.05 -0.84 -23.23
#